data_0fa8e71e752270236db426e2f711afbe
#
_entry.id   0fa8e71e752270236db426e2f711afbe
#
_cell.length_a   1.000
_cell.length_b   1.000
_cell.length_c   1.000
_cell.angle_alpha   90.00
_cell.angle_beta   90.00
_cell.angle_gamma   90.00
#
_symmetry.space_group_name_H-M   'P 1'
#
loop_
_entity.id
_entity.type
_entity.pdbx_description
1 polymer ?
#
loop_
_entity_poly.entity_id
_entity_poly.type
_entity_poly.pdbx_seq_one_letter_code
_entity_poly.pdbx_strand_id
1 'polypeptide(L)'
;MEKMEHMDPQRCDRIWQRVSPELDPYPEVRAACREPSREPGAGDIPERAGAAAVPAAPEIPAVPMEPAESGCCLAGRAMGSIRLIQDFIEDELADRRAYLAYAACAPNVAARRLLRQLAGEEGSHARRLMGVYYLVTGCCYQPRLQGGRVESLPWREVLRTRYHAETCGGLRYAQAAEATEDVCLREIWEELSAAEYRHARQLLSLLEQMVLA
;
A
#
# COMPACT_ATOMS: atom_id res chain seq x y z
N MET A 1 -5.66 16.39 -22.93
CA MET A 1 -4.73 16.59 -21.80
C MET A 1 -5.58 17.00 -20.61
N GLU A 2 -6.05 16.01 -19.86
CA GLU A 2 -6.77 16.22 -18.61
C GLU A 2 -5.78 16.73 -17.58
N LYS A 3 -6.04 17.89 -16.98
CA LYS A 3 -5.25 18.44 -15.88
C LYS A 3 -5.30 17.44 -14.73
N MET A 4 -4.17 16.82 -14.40
CA MET A 4 -4.01 16.15 -13.10
C MET A 4 -4.31 17.20 -12.01
N GLU A 5 -5.48 17.08 -11.37
CA GLU A 5 -5.81 17.89 -10.22
C GLU A 5 -4.76 17.66 -9.13
N HIS A 6 -4.13 18.74 -8.73
CA HIS A 6 -3.14 18.73 -7.66
C HIS A 6 -3.84 18.29 -6.36
N MET A 7 -3.47 17.14 -5.86
CA MET A 7 -4.14 16.51 -4.72
C MET A 7 -3.78 17.23 -3.43
N ASP A 8 -4.80 17.70 -2.69
CA ASP A 8 -4.66 18.35 -1.39
C ASP A 8 -4.02 17.36 -0.36
N PRO A 9 -2.81 17.65 0.17
CA PRO A 9 -2.14 16.80 1.15
C PRO A 9 -2.97 16.54 2.42
N GLN A 10 -3.76 17.51 2.87
CA GLN A 10 -4.66 17.35 4.02
C GLN A 10 -5.78 16.32 3.75
N ARG A 11 -6.09 16.08 2.49
CA ARG A 11 -7.06 15.07 2.09
C ARG A 11 -6.50 13.66 2.20
N CYS A 12 -5.21 13.47 1.92
CA CYS A 12 -4.50 12.22 2.17
C CYS A 12 -4.48 11.86 3.65
N ASP A 13 -4.16 12.83 4.54
CA ASP A 13 -4.17 12.64 5.99
C ASP A 13 -5.54 12.17 6.50
N ARG A 14 -6.62 12.78 6.03
CA ARG A 14 -7.99 12.40 6.39
C ARG A 14 -8.38 11.00 5.91
N ILE A 15 -7.89 10.57 4.76
CA ILE A 15 -8.12 9.23 4.23
C ILE A 15 -7.40 8.20 5.10
N TRP A 16 -6.14 8.43 5.42
CA TRP A 16 -5.35 7.55 6.29
C TRP A 16 -5.96 7.40 7.67
N GLN A 17 -6.43 8.49 8.29
CA GLN A 17 -7.13 8.46 9.57
C GLN A 17 -8.43 7.62 9.53
N ARG A 18 -9.11 7.56 8.39
CA ARG A 18 -10.32 6.74 8.20
C ARG A 18 -10.02 5.27 7.95
N VAL A 19 -8.97 4.97 7.19
CA VAL A 19 -8.61 3.60 6.78
C VAL A 19 -7.79 2.89 7.86
N SER A 20 -6.93 3.61 8.55
CA SER A 20 -6.04 3.09 9.59
C SER A 20 -5.76 4.14 10.67
N PRO A 21 -6.73 4.43 11.53
CA PRO A 21 -6.60 5.50 12.52
C PRO A 21 -5.46 5.30 13.52
N GLU A 22 -5.04 4.07 13.78
CA GLU A 22 -4.03 3.70 14.77
C GLU A 22 -2.61 3.56 14.21
N LEU A 23 -2.47 3.61 12.89
CA LEU A 23 -1.19 3.37 12.23
C LEU A 23 -0.89 4.53 11.27
N ASP A 24 0.23 5.20 11.48
CA ASP A 24 0.87 6.00 10.44
C ASP A 24 1.73 5.05 9.58
N PRO A 25 1.25 4.62 8.41
CA PRO A 25 1.90 3.54 7.67
C PRO A 25 3.22 3.98 7.05
N TYR A 26 3.31 5.25 6.67
CA TYR A 26 4.48 5.84 6.02
C TYR A 26 4.58 7.32 6.38
N PRO A 27 5.18 7.68 7.52
CA PRO A 27 5.31 9.08 7.93
C PRO A 27 6.06 9.92 6.88
N GLU A 28 6.99 9.34 6.13
CA GLU A 28 7.74 10.00 5.07
C GLU A 28 6.83 10.39 3.90
N VAL A 29 5.93 9.48 3.48
CA VAL A 29 4.96 9.73 2.40
C VAL A 29 3.98 10.82 2.82
N ARG A 30 3.52 10.77 4.06
CA ARG A 30 2.62 11.79 4.62
C ARG A 30 3.30 13.16 4.74
N ALA A 31 4.57 13.19 5.14
CA ALA A 31 5.36 14.42 5.19
C ALA A 31 5.55 15.04 3.80
N ALA A 32 5.80 14.19 2.79
CA ALA A 32 5.94 14.65 1.39
C ALA A 32 4.63 15.19 0.80
N CYS A 33 3.48 14.80 1.34
CA CYS A 33 2.17 15.29 0.91
C CYS A 33 1.74 16.60 1.62
N ARG A 34 2.54 17.14 2.55
CA ARG A 34 2.27 18.44 3.18
C ARG A 34 2.84 19.55 2.30
N GLU A 35 2.05 20.60 2.10
CA GLU A 35 2.59 21.81 1.50
C GLU A 35 3.70 22.39 2.39
N PRO A 36 4.81 22.91 1.80
CA PRO A 36 5.77 23.65 2.59
C PRO A 36 5.04 24.80 3.28
N SER A 37 5.15 24.84 4.60
CA SER A 37 4.57 25.91 5.42
C SER A 37 4.96 27.23 4.78
N ARG A 38 3.99 28.09 4.51
CA ARG A 38 4.21 29.48 4.07
C ARG A 38 5.30 30.06 4.95
N GLU A 39 6.39 30.48 4.35
CA GLU A 39 7.42 31.22 5.07
C GLU A 39 6.77 32.38 5.82
N PRO A 40 7.07 32.56 7.12
CA PRO A 40 6.63 33.76 7.82
C PRO A 40 7.25 34.97 7.13
N GLY A 41 6.41 35.94 6.79
CA GLY A 41 6.76 37.15 6.06
C GLY A 41 8.03 37.81 6.59
N ALA A 42 8.79 38.37 5.66
CA ALA A 42 10.00 39.13 5.91
C ALA A 42 9.74 40.23 6.98
N GLY A 43 10.20 39.93 8.18
CA GLY A 43 10.35 40.89 9.27
C GLY A 43 11.84 41.06 9.54
N ASP A 44 12.31 42.26 9.36
CA ASP A 44 13.57 42.90 9.71
C ASP A 44 14.66 42.00 10.30
N ILE A 45 15.70 41.69 9.49
CA ILE A 45 16.97 41.15 9.94
C ILE A 45 17.88 42.32 10.33
N PRO A 46 18.33 42.43 11.60
CA PRO A 46 19.41 43.40 11.91
C PRO A 46 20.73 42.91 11.33
N GLU A 47 21.34 43.79 10.56
CA GLU A 47 22.67 43.67 9.98
C GLU A 47 23.71 43.40 11.06
N ARG A 48 24.37 42.24 11.04
CA ARG A 48 25.55 41.96 11.84
C ARG A 48 26.71 41.58 10.93
N ALA A 49 27.62 42.52 10.88
CA ALA A 49 28.95 42.39 10.25
C ALA A 49 29.75 41.23 10.84
N GLY A 50 30.54 40.56 10.00
CA GLY A 50 31.59 39.63 10.40
C GLY A 50 31.74 38.45 9.45
N ALA A 51 32.29 38.69 8.26
CA ALA A 51 32.69 37.61 7.36
C ALA A 51 33.94 36.90 7.90
N ALA A 52 33.79 35.64 8.35
CA ALA A 52 34.89 34.70 8.47
C ALA A 52 34.82 33.78 7.23
N ALA A 53 35.90 33.77 6.45
CA ALA A 53 36.02 32.92 5.27
C ALA A 53 35.97 31.44 5.65
N VAL A 54 35.01 30.73 5.09
CA VAL A 54 34.92 29.26 5.16
C VAL A 54 35.92 28.72 4.12
N PRO A 55 36.84 27.79 4.48
CA PRO A 55 37.75 27.18 3.51
C PRO A 55 36.92 26.35 2.51
N ALA A 56 37.25 26.49 1.23
CA ALA A 56 36.64 25.74 0.15
C ALA A 56 36.80 24.23 0.40
N ALA A 57 35.69 23.50 0.35
CA ALA A 57 35.69 22.04 0.36
C ALA A 57 36.47 21.52 -0.88
N PRO A 58 37.22 20.41 -0.76
CA PRO A 58 37.91 19.83 -1.91
C PRO A 58 36.90 19.42 -2.98
N GLU A 59 37.16 19.87 -4.21
CA GLU A 59 36.38 19.42 -5.37
C GLU A 59 36.59 17.92 -5.55
N ILE A 60 35.53 17.16 -5.32
CA ILE A 60 35.45 15.74 -5.68
C ILE A 60 35.35 15.70 -7.21
N PRO A 61 36.28 15.03 -7.93
CA PRO A 61 36.16 14.92 -9.37
C PRO A 61 34.85 14.23 -9.72
N ALA A 62 34.03 14.89 -10.53
CA ALA A 62 32.81 14.30 -11.07
C ALA A 62 33.23 13.07 -11.88
N VAL A 63 32.94 11.89 -11.33
CA VAL A 63 32.99 10.64 -12.09
C VAL A 63 31.87 10.75 -13.14
N PRO A 64 32.17 10.61 -14.44
CA PRO A 64 31.12 10.54 -15.44
C PRO A 64 30.24 9.36 -15.10
N MET A 65 29.05 9.62 -14.60
CA MET A 65 28.00 8.59 -14.51
C MET A 65 27.58 8.33 -15.95
N GLU A 66 28.05 7.22 -16.51
CA GLU A 66 27.39 6.67 -17.68
C GLU A 66 25.90 6.52 -17.36
N PRO A 67 25.01 6.87 -18.28
CA PRO A 67 23.58 6.62 -18.06
C PRO A 67 23.43 5.11 -17.90
N ALA A 68 23.35 4.67 -16.66
CA ALA A 68 22.99 3.29 -16.36
C ALA A 68 21.64 3.05 -17.01
N GLU A 69 21.62 2.23 -18.06
CA GLU A 69 20.39 1.64 -18.61
C GLU A 69 19.71 0.66 -17.62
N SER A 70 20.09 0.69 -16.39
CA SER A 70 19.36 0.05 -15.31
C SER A 70 18.11 0.87 -15.06
N GLY A 71 17.01 0.46 -15.68
CA GLY A 71 15.71 1.05 -15.45
C GLY A 71 15.49 1.20 -13.95
N CYS A 72 15.39 2.45 -13.51
CA CYS A 72 15.14 2.76 -12.09
C CYS A 72 13.86 2.02 -11.68
N CYS A 73 13.93 1.22 -10.62
CA CYS A 73 12.82 0.48 -10.07
C CYS A 73 11.63 1.40 -9.76
N LEU A 74 10.41 0.92 -10.02
CA LEU A 74 9.17 1.63 -9.78
C LEU A 74 9.09 2.99 -10.48
N ALA A 75 9.70 3.10 -11.66
CA ALA A 75 9.69 4.30 -12.49
C ALA A 75 8.89 4.07 -13.79
N GLY A 76 9.37 4.56 -14.93
CA GLY A 76 8.65 4.56 -16.20
C GLY A 76 8.07 3.21 -16.63
N ARG A 77 8.74 2.08 -16.36
CA ARG A 77 8.23 0.74 -16.68
C ARG A 77 7.03 0.33 -15.84
N ALA A 78 6.93 0.83 -14.60
CA ALA A 78 5.80 0.57 -13.71
C ALA A 78 4.55 1.41 -14.05
N MET A 79 4.68 2.47 -14.87
CA MET A 79 3.57 3.35 -15.24
C MET A 79 2.40 2.60 -15.90
N GLY A 80 2.69 1.55 -16.69
CA GLY A 80 1.66 0.70 -17.31
C GLY A 80 0.83 -0.08 -16.28
N SER A 81 1.31 -0.25 -15.06
CA SER A 81 0.65 -1.02 -14.00
C SER A 81 -0.19 -0.17 -13.04
N ILE A 82 -0.27 1.16 -13.22
CA ILE A 82 -0.97 2.06 -12.28
C ILE A 82 -2.40 1.62 -12.01
N ARG A 83 -3.15 1.28 -13.05
CA ARG A 83 -4.55 0.83 -12.92
C ARG A 83 -4.64 -0.45 -12.09
N LEU A 84 -3.77 -1.40 -12.37
CA LEU A 84 -3.70 -2.66 -11.65
C LEU A 84 -3.33 -2.48 -10.18
N ILE A 85 -2.39 -1.56 -9.88
CA ILE A 85 -2.05 -1.19 -8.50
C ILE A 85 -3.27 -0.63 -7.77
N GLN A 86 -4.04 0.24 -8.42
CA GLN A 86 -5.28 0.79 -7.85
C GLN A 86 -6.31 -0.30 -7.56
N ASP A 87 -6.54 -1.20 -8.50
CA ASP A 87 -7.50 -2.30 -8.36
C ASP A 87 -7.10 -3.22 -7.20
N PHE A 88 -5.82 -3.57 -7.09
CA PHE A 88 -5.33 -4.35 -5.95
C PHE A 88 -5.47 -3.62 -4.61
N ILE A 89 -5.20 -2.32 -4.52
CA ILE A 89 -5.44 -1.57 -3.28
C ILE A 89 -6.90 -1.66 -2.83
N GLU A 90 -7.84 -1.54 -3.77
CA GLU A 90 -9.27 -1.63 -3.46
C GLU A 90 -9.66 -3.04 -3.01
N ASP A 91 -9.13 -4.08 -3.65
CA ASP A 91 -9.35 -5.48 -3.29
C ASP A 91 -8.84 -5.77 -1.87
N GLU A 92 -7.60 -5.41 -1.54
CA GLU A 92 -7.02 -5.58 -0.20
C GLU A 92 -7.84 -4.88 0.90
N LEU A 93 -8.31 -3.68 0.63
CA LEU A 93 -9.17 -2.95 1.57
C LEU A 93 -10.55 -3.59 1.72
N ALA A 94 -11.09 -4.16 0.64
CA ALA A 94 -12.35 -4.90 0.69
C ALA A 94 -12.21 -6.18 1.50
N ASP A 95 -11.11 -6.92 1.30
CA ASP A 95 -10.81 -8.16 2.01
C ASP A 95 -10.55 -7.92 3.49
N ARG A 96 -9.77 -6.91 3.84
CA ARG A 96 -9.64 -6.46 5.23
C ARG A 96 -11.01 -6.21 5.88
N ARG A 97 -11.89 -5.51 5.21
CA ARG A 97 -13.24 -5.21 5.73
C ARG A 97 -14.07 -6.48 5.91
N ALA A 98 -14.02 -7.39 4.94
CA ALA A 98 -14.71 -8.68 5.00
C ALA A 98 -14.22 -9.50 6.20
N TYR A 99 -12.91 -9.63 6.38
CA TYR A 99 -12.33 -10.36 7.51
C TYR A 99 -12.69 -9.76 8.87
N LEU A 100 -12.70 -8.44 9.01
CA LEU A 100 -13.15 -7.78 10.26
C LEU A 100 -14.61 -8.08 10.56
N ALA A 101 -15.48 -8.03 9.54
CA ALA A 101 -16.90 -8.34 9.68
C ALA A 101 -17.13 -9.80 10.07
N TYR A 102 -16.48 -10.75 9.38
CA TYR A 102 -16.60 -12.18 9.67
C TYR A 102 -15.96 -12.55 11.01
N ALA A 103 -14.88 -11.89 11.43
CA ALA A 103 -14.29 -12.08 12.75
C ALA A 103 -15.27 -11.73 13.88
N ALA A 104 -16.15 -10.74 13.69
CA ALA A 104 -17.17 -10.40 14.68
C ALA A 104 -18.18 -11.53 14.92
N CYS A 105 -18.47 -12.33 13.88
CA CYS A 105 -19.43 -13.43 13.89
C CYS A 105 -18.80 -14.83 13.95
N ALA A 106 -17.47 -14.91 14.10
CA ALA A 106 -16.74 -16.18 14.11
C ALA A 106 -17.17 -17.09 15.28
N PRO A 107 -17.35 -18.43 15.05
CA PRO A 107 -17.95 -19.33 16.01
C PRO A 107 -17.09 -19.61 17.24
N ASN A 108 -15.79 -19.40 17.15
CA ASN A 108 -14.86 -19.63 18.26
C ASN A 108 -13.68 -18.62 18.26
N VAL A 109 -12.91 -18.65 19.35
CA VAL A 109 -11.80 -17.71 19.57
C VAL A 109 -10.67 -17.90 18.55
N ALA A 110 -10.37 -19.15 18.16
CA ALA A 110 -9.30 -19.45 17.22
C ALA A 110 -9.62 -18.88 15.82
N ALA A 111 -10.82 -19.14 15.31
CA ALA A 111 -11.30 -18.58 14.05
C ALA A 111 -11.30 -17.04 14.08
N ARG A 112 -11.80 -16.45 15.18
CA ARG A 112 -11.80 -14.98 15.34
C ARG A 112 -10.41 -14.39 15.32
N ARG A 113 -9.46 -15.04 16.00
CA ARG A 113 -8.05 -14.59 16.04
C ARG A 113 -7.44 -14.65 14.66
N LEU A 114 -7.63 -15.76 13.93
CA LEU A 114 -7.10 -15.92 12.57
C LEU A 114 -7.66 -14.85 11.64
N LEU A 115 -9.00 -14.64 11.60
CA LEU A 115 -9.58 -13.64 10.70
C LEU A 115 -9.12 -12.21 11.01
N ARG A 116 -8.88 -11.89 12.29
CA ARG A 116 -8.29 -10.59 12.65
C ARG A 116 -6.83 -10.46 12.21
N GLN A 117 -6.07 -11.54 12.28
CA GLN A 117 -4.70 -11.57 11.75
C GLN A 117 -4.70 -11.33 10.25
N LEU A 118 -5.52 -12.08 9.49
CA LEU A 118 -5.68 -11.88 8.05
C LEU A 118 -6.07 -10.43 7.74
N ALA A 119 -7.07 -9.88 8.42
CA ALA A 119 -7.43 -8.47 8.24
C ALA A 119 -6.27 -7.50 8.48
N GLY A 120 -5.36 -7.80 9.40
CA GLY A 120 -4.15 -7.03 9.63
C GLY A 120 -3.17 -7.10 8.46
N GLU A 121 -3.00 -8.31 7.90
CA GLU A 121 -2.12 -8.58 6.77
C GLU A 121 -2.62 -7.89 5.50
N GLU A 122 -3.95 -7.97 5.17
CA GLU A 122 -4.55 -7.24 4.04
C GLU A 122 -4.39 -5.71 4.18
N GLY A 123 -4.55 -5.21 5.41
CA GLY A 123 -4.27 -3.79 5.67
C GLY A 123 -2.81 -3.41 5.44
N SER A 124 -1.88 -4.33 5.61
CA SER A 124 -0.45 -4.11 5.34
C SER A 124 -0.14 -4.19 3.84
N HIS A 125 -0.77 -5.12 3.13
CA HIS A 125 -0.71 -5.22 1.66
C HIS A 125 -1.22 -3.94 1.01
N ALA A 126 -2.40 -3.46 1.37
CA ALA A 126 -2.96 -2.22 0.87
C ALA A 126 -2.02 -1.02 1.08
N ARG A 127 -1.41 -0.89 2.29
CA ARG A 127 -0.47 0.19 2.57
C ARG A 127 0.79 0.10 1.72
N ARG A 128 1.34 -1.10 1.55
CA ARG A 128 2.50 -1.35 0.68
C ARG A 128 2.21 -0.90 -0.75
N LEU A 129 1.05 -1.30 -1.29
CA LEU A 129 0.62 -0.92 -2.64
C LEU A 129 0.38 0.58 -2.80
N MET A 130 -0.15 1.26 -1.78
CA MET A 130 -0.26 2.72 -1.77
C MET A 130 1.11 3.40 -1.80
N GLY A 131 2.10 2.83 -1.09
CA GLY A 131 3.50 3.28 -1.17
C GLY A 131 4.08 3.10 -2.58
N VAL A 132 3.85 1.94 -3.19
CA VAL A 132 4.24 1.67 -4.59
C VAL A 132 3.58 2.65 -5.54
N TYR A 133 2.28 2.88 -5.40
CA TYR A 133 1.54 3.85 -6.19
C TYR A 133 2.16 5.25 -6.11
N TYR A 134 2.53 5.67 -4.89
CA TYR A 134 3.19 6.96 -4.68
C TYR A 134 4.57 7.02 -5.35
N LEU A 135 5.38 5.96 -5.23
CA LEU A 135 6.70 5.91 -5.87
C LEU A 135 6.61 6.01 -7.40
N VAL A 136 5.58 5.38 -7.98
CA VAL A 136 5.38 5.39 -9.43
C VAL A 136 4.81 6.73 -9.93
N THR A 137 3.87 7.34 -9.18
CA THR A 137 3.08 8.47 -9.67
C THR A 137 3.44 9.82 -9.06
N GLY A 138 4.15 9.83 -7.92
CA GLY A 138 4.36 11.03 -7.10
C GLY A 138 3.09 11.53 -6.39
N CYS A 139 1.98 10.80 -6.44
CA CYS A 139 0.69 11.20 -5.89
C CYS A 139 0.17 10.17 -4.89
N CYS A 140 -0.50 10.62 -3.83
CA CYS A 140 -1.18 9.72 -2.90
C CYS A 140 -2.44 9.14 -3.54
N TYR A 141 -2.63 7.83 -3.44
CA TYR A 141 -3.86 7.18 -3.88
C TYR A 141 -5.01 7.46 -2.92
N GLN A 142 -6.20 7.67 -3.47
CA GLN A 142 -7.44 7.85 -2.71
C GLN A 142 -8.35 6.65 -2.93
N PRO A 143 -8.44 5.72 -1.96
CA PRO A 143 -9.31 4.57 -2.10
C PRO A 143 -10.78 4.96 -2.26
N ARG A 144 -11.45 4.27 -3.17
CA ARG A 144 -12.90 4.39 -3.34
C ARG A 144 -13.58 3.47 -2.32
N LEU A 145 -13.70 3.93 -1.08
CA LEU A 145 -14.36 3.17 -0.02
C LEU A 145 -15.83 2.94 -0.39
N GLN A 146 -16.12 1.87 -1.10
CA GLN A 146 -17.49 1.44 -1.33
C GLN A 146 -18.07 0.94 -0.02
N GLY A 147 -19.05 1.68 0.52
CA GLY A 147 -19.70 1.42 1.81
C GLY A 147 -20.68 0.23 1.81
N GLY A 148 -20.45 -0.80 0.99
CA GLY A 148 -21.28 -1.97 0.94
C GLY A 148 -21.27 -2.76 2.26
N ARG A 149 -22.44 -3.25 2.70
CA ARG A 149 -22.53 -4.17 3.83
C ARG A 149 -21.93 -5.51 3.42
N VAL A 150 -21.05 -6.07 4.28
CA VAL A 150 -20.57 -7.44 4.08
C VAL A 150 -21.74 -8.39 4.26
N GLU A 151 -21.91 -9.31 3.32
CA GLU A 151 -23.01 -10.28 3.34
C GLU A 151 -22.86 -11.22 4.54
N SER A 152 -23.99 -11.50 5.20
CA SER A 152 -24.04 -12.47 6.30
C SER A 152 -24.21 -13.86 5.70
N LEU A 153 -23.16 -14.68 5.78
CA LEU A 153 -23.14 -16.03 5.26
C LEU A 153 -23.02 -17.06 6.38
N PRO A 154 -23.53 -18.30 6.17
CA PRO A 154 -23.21 -19.43 7.03
C PRO A 154 -21.68 -19.62 7.11
N TRP A 155 -21.17 -20.01 8.28
CA TRP A 155 -19.73 -20.06 8.54
C TRP A 155 -18.93 -20.89 7.51
N ARG A 156 -19.45 -22.02 7.07
CA ARG A 156 -18.84 -22.83 6.01
C ARG A 156 -18.71 -22.07 4.69
N GLU A 157 -19.73 -21.31 4.33
CA GLU A 157 -19.73 -20.49 3.12
C GLU A 157 -18.78 -19.31 3.24
N VAL A 158 -18.63 -18.72 4.44
CA VAL A 158 -17.59 -17.71 4.69
C VAL A 158 -16.23 -18.28 4.36
N LEU A 159 -15.86 -19.44 4.94
CA LEU A 159 -14.54 -20.04 4.72
C LEU A 159 -14.34 -20.42 3.24
N ARG A 160 -15.37 -21.00 2.60
CA ARG A 160 -15.31 -21.37 1.19
C ARG A 160 -15.12 -20.15 0.28
N THR A 161 -15.90 -19.11 0.49
CA THR A 161 -15.85 -17.89 -0.32
C THR A 161 -14.52 -17.18 -0.13
N ARG A 162 -14.03 -17.07 1.10
CA ARG A 162 -12.75 -16.48 1.38
C ARG A 162 -11.58 -17.29 0.80
N TYR A 163 -11.59 -18.62 0.93
CA TYR A 163 -10.60 -19.49 0.29
C TYR A 163 -10.49 -19.25 -1.21
N HIS A 164 -11.62 -19.15 -1.90
CA HIS A 164 -11.62 -18.88 -3.34
C HIS A 164 -11.13 -17.45 -3.66
N ALA A 165 -11.47 -16.46 -2.84
CA ALA A 165 -11.01 -15.09 -3.03
C ALA A 165 -9.47 -15.02 -2.91
N GLU A 166 -8.89 -15.64 -1.85
CA GLU A 166 -7.44 -15.69 -1.67
C GLU A 166 -6.71 -16.42 -2.83
N THR A 167 -7.25 -17.55 -3.26
CA THR A 167 -6.64 -18.29 -4.39
C THR A 167 -6.71 -17.51 -5.70
N CYS A 168 -7.81 -16.79 -5.94
CA CYS A 168 -7.94 -15.90 -7.10
C CYS A 168 -7.02 -14.69 -6.98
N GLY A 169 -6.91 -14.09 -5.80
CA GLY A 169 -5.98 -12.99 -5.51
C GLY A 169 -4.53 -13.39 -5.80
N GLY A 170 -4.10 -14.53 -5.23
CA GLY A 170 -2.78 -15.08 -5.48
C GLY A 170 -2.48 -15.32 -6.95
N LEU A 171 -3.44 -15.86 -7.71
CA LEU A 171 -3.29 -16.05 -9.15
C LEU A 171 -3.17 -14.72 -9.90
N ARG A 172 -3.98 -13.72 -9.56
CA ARG A 172 -3.92 -12.39 -10.18
C ARG A 172 -2.58 -11.70 -9.94
N TYR A 173 -2.03 -11.79 -8.73
CA TYR A 173 -0.69 -11.29 -8.43
C TYR A 173 0.39 -12.04 -9.22
N ALA A 174 0.32 -13.37 -9.33
CA ALA A 174 1.25 -14.15 -10.14
C ALA A 174 1.23 -13.72 -11.62
N GLN A 175 0.04 -13.56 -12.19
CA GLN A 175 -0.12 -13.06 -13.56
C GLN A 175 0.43 -11.64 -13.75
N ALA A 176 0.25 -10.77 -12.75
CA ALA A 176 0.81 -9.43 -12.77
C ALA A 176 2.35 -9.45 -12.71
N ALA A 177 2.94 -10.37 -11.95
CA ALA A 177 4.38 -10.58 -11.88
C ALA A 177 4.96 -11.03 -13.24
N GLU A 178 4.28 -11.93 -13.94
CA GLU A 178 4.68 -12.39 -15.27
C GLU A 178 4.58 -11.28 -16.33
N ALA A 179 3.59 -10.38 -16.18
CA ALA A 179 3.29 -9.35 -17.16
C ALA A 179 4.16 -8.08 -17.03
N THR A 180 4.80 -7.86 -15.89
CA THR A 180 5.58 -6.64 -15.67
C THR A 180 7.05 -6.77 -16.11
N GLU A 181 7.58 -5.72 -16.72
CA GLU A 181 9.00 -5.59 -17.04
C GLU A 181 9.80 -4.94 -15.90
N ASP A 182 9.14 -4.33 -14.92
CA ASP A 182 9.79 -3.72 -13.75
C ASP A 182 10.12 -4.81 -12.73
N VAL A 183 11.42 -5.00 -12.47
CA VAL A 183 11.92 -6.08 -11.61
C VAL A 183 11.43 -5.91 -10.16
N CYS A 184 11.45 -4.70 -9.63
CA CYS A 184 11.01 -4.45 -8.25
C CYS A 184 9.50 -4.64 -8.09
N LEU A 185 8.72 -4.28 -9.11
CA LEU A 185 7.28 -4.51 -9.08
C LEU A 185 6.97 -6.00 -9.19
N ARG A 186 7.74 -6.76 -9.98
CA ARG A 186 7.62 -8.22 -10.05
C ARG A 186 7.84 -8.88 -8.70
N GLU A 187 8.91 -8.53 -8.00
CA GLU A 187 9.20 -9.06 -6.66
C GLU A 187 8.04 -8.77 -5.69
N ILE A 188 7.48 -7.56 -5.73
CA ILE A 188 6.34 -7.19 -4.89
C ILE A 188 5.12 -8.07 -5.21
N TRP A 189 4.81 -8.30 -6.50
CA TRP A 189 3.70 -9.15 -6.90
C TRP A 189 3.90 -10.62 -6.49
N GLU A 190 5.11 -11.16 -6.60
CA GLU A 190 5.45 -12.52 -6.19
C GLU A 190 5.28 -12.70 -4.66
N GLU A 191 5.74 -11.72 -3.87
CA GLU A 191 5.57 -11.74 -2.42
C GLU A 191 4.10 -11.68 -2.00
N LEU A 192 3.29 -10.82 -2.64
CA LEU A 192 1.86 -10.72 -2.38
C LEU A 192 1.14 -11.99 -2.81
N SER A 193 1.44 -12.54 -3.99
CA SER A 193 0.92 -13.83 -4.43
C SER A 193 1.17 -14.95 -3.41
N ALA A 194 2.40 -15.03 -2.90
CA ALA A 194 2.74 -16.02 -1.87
C ALA A 194 1.98 -15.78 -0.55
N ALA A 195 1.69 -14.53 -0.21
CA ALA A 195 0.87 -14.19 0.96
C ALA A 195 -0.57 -14.68 0.80
N GLU A 196 -1.22 -14.40 -0.31
CA GLU A 196 -2.58 -14.84 -0.62
C GLU A 196 -2.72 -16.38 -0.53
N TYR A 197 -1.78 -17.12 -1.12
CA TYR A 197 -1.78 -18.58 -1.00
C TYR A 197 -1.52 -19.08 0.44
N ARG A 198 -0.85 -18.31 1.28
CA ARG A 198 -0.74 -18.63 2.72
C ARG A 198 -2.08 -18.44 3.43
N HIS A 199 -2.78 -17.33 3.13
CA HIS A 199 -4.12 -17.05 3.65
C HIS A 199 -5.10 -18.16 3.25
N ALA A 200 -5.11 -18.55 1.99
CA ALA A 200 -5.94 -19.68 1.51
C ALA A 200 -5.68 -20.96 2.30
N ARG A 201 -4.41 -21.34 2.53
CA ARG A 201 -4.06 -22.54 3.33
C ARG A 201 -4.55 -22.44 4.76
N GLN A 202 -4.48 -21.26 5.38
CA GLN A 202 -4.98 -21.05 6.75
C GLN A 202 -6.50 -21.20 6.82
N LEU A 203 -7.23 -20.71 5.82
CA LEU A 203 -8.67 -20.88 5.72
C LEU A 203 -9.06 -22.34 5.48
N LEU A 204 -8.31 -23.05 4.63
CA LEU A 204 -8.50 -24.47 4.39
C LEU A 204 -8.32 -25.27 5.69
N SER A 205 -7.30 -24.96 6.50
CA SER A 205 -7.10 -25.63 7.79
C SER A 205 -8.27 -25.43 8.76
N LEU A 206 -8.92 -24.26 8.75
CA LEU A 206 -10.16 -24.06 9.53
C LEU A 206 -11.30 -24.90 8.98
N LEU A 207 -11.41 -25.04 7.67
CA LEU A 207 -12.43 -25.85 7.03
C LEU A 207 -12.25 -27.35 7.35
N GLU A 208 -11.03 -27.84 7.29
CA GLU A 208 -10.66 -29.21 7.66
C GLU A 208 -11.07 -29.54 9.10
N GLN A 209 -10.79 -28.65 10.05
CA GLN A 209 -11.20 -28.83 11.45
C GLN A 209 -12.73 -28.95 11.62
N MET A 210 -13.51 -28.29 10.76
CA MET A 210 -14.98 -28.36 10.80
C MET A 210 -15.54 -29.66 10.21
N VAL A 211 -14.81 -30.27 9.27
CA VAL A 211 -15.28 -31.52 8.62
C VAL A 211 -14.97 -32.73 9.49
N LEU A 212 -13.95 -32.62 10.34
CA LEU A 212 -13.49 -33.69 11.24
C LEU A 212 -14.18 -33.64 12.63
N ALA A 213 -14.95 -32.61 12.94
CA ALA A 213 -15.70 -32.42 14.18
C ALA A 213 -17.16 -32.86 14.03
#